data_9b224d0a987e2d23076e14892a109553
#
_entry.id   9b224d0a987e2d23076e14892a109553
#
_cell.length_a   1.000
_cell.length_b   1.000
_cell.length_c   1.000
_cell.angle_alpha   90.00
_cell.angle_beta   90.00
_cell.angle_gamma   90.00
#
_symmetry.space_group_name_H-M   'P 1'
#
loop_
_entity.id
_entity.type
_entity.pdbx_description
1 polymer ?
#
loop_
_entity_poly.entity_id
_entity_poly.type
_entity_poly.pdbx_seq_one_letter_code
_entity_poly.pdbx_strand_id
1 'polypeptide(L)'
;VRTVPIRWVSSVLQKGLWSIVGLALATLWVLALAFSAVYKDRLISSSTRELEQMNGMVSQHTLALFKAIEADLHVVDYWLRTYKGNDPLNDPVFVDMINDLRTISDGLLDIRMVSTDGKLYYIPNPQRQALADVSDRAYYRAQLSAGPRKLHIGDPVLSRVTGKWGIPVSWRMQKPVAGLHVVFAVVELDRLVEPHNRWRFPSPGSILVLRDDGTLLSRAPFDPHYLSLNFNEMPGFDELFKKGKGSYISDSIRTDGVKRIVSLERLDGVPLSVVVTRGLDEALGNYY
;
A
#
# COMPACT_ATOMS: atom_id res chain seq x y z
N VAL A 1 39.89 6.58 82.57
CA VAL A 1 39.81 6.84 81.14
C VAL A 1 39.35 5.56 80.45
N ARG A 2 38.07 5.48 79.96
CA ARG A 2 37.57 4.34 79.19
C ARG A 2 38.06 4.44 77.72
N THR A 3 39.02 3.58 77.39
CA THR A 3 39.45 3.42 76.00
C THR A 3 38.34 2.67 75.20
N VAL A 4 37.70 3.33 74.27
CA VAL A 4 36.71 2.71 73.28
C VAL A 4 37.52 1.77 72.39
N PRO A 5 37.11 0.49 72.20
CA PRO A 5 37.92 -0.45 71.44
C PRO A 5 37.88 -0.07 69.98
N ILE A 6 39.03 0.15 69.36
CA ILE A 6 39.30 0.55 67.95
C ILE A 6 38.56 -0.36 66.95
N ARG A 7 38.28 -1.61 67.31
CA ARG A 7 37.52 -2.57 66.51
C ARG A 7 36.03 -2.18 66.20
N TRP A 8 35.40 -1.40 67.09
CA TRP A 8 34.01 -0.98 66.90
C TRP A 8 33.90 0.18 65.87
N VAL A 9 34.85 1.09 65.91
CA VAL A 9 34.89 2.23 65.00
C VAL A 9 35.17 1.77 63.56
N SER A 10 36.03 0.76 63.35
CA SER A 10 36.30 0.23 62.01
C SER A 10 35.10 -0.50 61.38
N SER A 11 34.31 -1.23 62.16
CA SER A 11 33.13 -1.95 61.64
C SER A 11 31.96 -1.02 61.27
N VAL A 12 31.76 0.08 61.97
CA VAL A 12 30.74 1.08 61.67
C VAL A 12 31.12 1.89 60.42
N LEU A 13 32.39 2.29 60.31
CA LEU A 13 32.93 2.95 59.13
C LEU A 13 32.87 2.05 57.88
N GLN A 14 33.19 0.77 58.02
CA GLN A 14 33.14 -0.20 56.93
C GLN A 14 31.68 -0.46 56.45
N LYS A 15 30.72 -0.58 57.38
CA LYS A 15 29.29 -0.69 57.05
C LYS A 15 28.75 0.58 56.35
N GLY A 16 29.15 1.76 56.83
CA GLY A 16 28.81 3.03 56.18
C GLY A 16 29.34 3.15 54.74
N LEU A 17 30.60 2.73 54.53
CA LEU A 17 31.22 2.72 53.22
C LEU A 17 30.47 1.78 52.25
N TRP A 18 30.14 0.57 52.67
CA TRP A 18 29.37 -0.37 51.84
C TRP A 18 27.96 0.14 51.52
N SER A 19 27.31 0.86 52.44
CA SER A 19 26.02 1.48 52.21
C SER A 19 26.09 2.58 51.14
N ILE A 20 27.14 3.41 51.18
CA ILE A 20 27.37 4.48 50.20
C ILE A 20 27.67 3.86 48.83
N VAL A 21 28.50 2.82 48.76
CA VAL A 21 28.78 2.11 47.51
C VAL A 21 27.52 1.45 46.93
N GLY A 22 26.73 0.81 47.78
CA GLY A 22 25.46 0.20 47.39
C GLY A 22 24.47 1.24 46.85
N LEU A 23 24.35 2.41 47.48
CA LEU A 23 23.49 3.50 47.02
C LEU A 23 23.99 4.06 45.67
N ALA A 24 25.30 4.26 45.52
CA ALA A 24 25.89 4.73 44.26
C ALA A 24 25.67 3.74 43.11
N LEU A 25 25.80 2.44 43.36
CA LEU A 25 25.47 1.42 42.37
C LEU A 25 23.99 1.39 42.02
N ALA A 26 23.09 1.51 42.99
CA ALA A 26 21.66 1.56 42.79
C ALA A 26 21.27 2.78 41.93
N THR A 27 21.80 3.96 42.24
CA THR A 27 21.56 5.17 41.43
C THR A 27 22.10 5.03 40.01
N LEU A 28 23.27 4.42 39.83
CA LEU A 28 23.83 4.16 38.50
C LEU A 28 22.91 3.24 37.66
N TRP A 29 22.40 2.17 38.29
CA TRP A 29 21.45 1.26 37.65
C TRP A 29 20.14 1.95 37.25
N VAL A 30 19.57 2.78 38.16
CA VAL A 30 18.35 3.55 37.86
C VAL A 30 18.60 4.51 36.70
N LEU A 31 19.72 5.20 36.68
CA LEU A 31 20.11 6.08 35.57
C LEU A 31 20.30 5.31 34.26
N ALA A 32 20.95 4.14 34.30
CA ALA A 32 21.14 3.29 33.12
C ALA A 32 19.80 2.80 32.55
N LEU A 33 18.88 2.35 33.39
CA LEU A 33 17.53 1.93 33.00
C LEU A 33 16.72 3.10 32.42
N ALA A 34 16.75 4.27 33.07
CA ALA A 34 16.08 5.46 32.57
C ALA A 34 16.64 5.90 31.21
N PHE A 35 17.96 5.91 31.07
CA PHE A 35 18.64 6.23 29.80
C PHE A 35 18.23 5.23 28.69
N SER A 36 18.25 3.93 29.01
CA SER A 36 17.85 2.86 28.09
C SER A 36 16.41 3.06 27.60
N ALA A 37 15.46 3.35 28.50
CA ALA A 37 14.06 3.60 28.16
C ALA A 37 13.91 4.83 27.23
N VAL A 38 14.54 5.95 27.58
CA VAL A 38 14.51 7.19 26.77
C VAL A 38 15.16 6.97 25.40
N TYR A 39 16.26 6.23 25.36
CA TYR A 39 16.95 5.94 24.11
C TYR A 39 16.09 5.07 23.18
N LYS A 40 15.44 4.04 23.72
CA LYS A 40 14.48 3.20 22.98
C LYS A 40 13.33 4.04 22.39
N ASP A 41 12.70 4.90 23.20
CA ASP A 41 11.61 5.77 22.73
C ASP A 41 12.06 6.72 21.61
N ARG A 42 13.28 7.26 21.70
CA ARG A 42 13.86 8.09 20.65
C ARG A 42 14.06 7.32 19.35
N LEU A 43 14.56 6.09 19.40
CA LEU A 43 14.75 5.25 18.21
C LEU A 43 13.41 4.93 17.54
N ILE A 44 12.40 4.52 18.30
CA ILE A 44 11.05 4.25 17.79
C ILE A 44 10.47 5.52 17.16
N SER A 45 10.54 6.65 17.86
CA SER A 45 9.99 7.92 17.35
C SER A 45 10.72 8.41 16.07
N SER A 46 12.03 8.20 16.00
CA SER A 46 12.81 8.54 14.80
C SER A 46 12.42 7.65 13.61
N SER A 47 12.39 6.32 13.83
CA SER A 47 11.97 5.34 12.82
C SER A 47 10.53 5.56 12.36
N THR A 48 9.64 5.95 13.28
CA THR A 48 8.24 6.27 12.94
C THR A 48 8.16 7.48 12.02
N ARG A 49 8.86 8.57 12.33
CA ARG A 49 8.88 9.77 11.46
C ARG A 49 9.47 9.48 10.08
N GLU A 50 10.56 8.72 10.01
CA GLU A 50 11.15 8.30 8.74
C GLU A 50 10.16 7.48 7.91
N LEU A 51 9.45 6.55 8.56
CA LEU A 51 8.44 5.71 7.93
C LEU A 51 7.24 6.53 7.42
N GLU A 52 6.79 7.53 8.19
CA GLU A 52 5.71 8.45 7.79
C GLU A 52 6.12 9.30 6.58
N GLN A 53 7.35 9.81 6.53
CA GLN A 53 7.86 10.54 5.37
C GLN A 53 7.92 9.65 4.13
N MET A 54 8.40 8.42 4.28
CA MET A 54 8.44 7.44 3.21
C MET A 54 7.01 7.10 2.73
N ASN A 55 6.07 6.88 3.66
CA ASN A 55 4.69 6.64 3.31
C ASN A 55 4.09 7.81 2.51
N GLY A 56 4.36 9.06 2.91
CA GLY A 56 3.93 10.22 2.15
C GLY A 56 4.45 10.25 0.71
N MET A 57 5.72 9.87 0.48
CA MET A 57 6.27 9.77 -0.88
C MET A 57 5.58 8.67 -1.71
N VAL A 58 5.39 7.49 -1.14
CA VAL A 58 4.68 6.37 -1.80
C VAL A 58 3.24 6.76 -2.09
N SER A 59 2.56 7.40 -1.15
CA SER A 59 1.18 7.88 -1.26
C SER A 59 1.03 8.85 -2.42
N GLN A 60 1.90 9.85 -2.53
CA GLN A 60 1.87 10.82 -3.63
C GLN A 60 2.12 10.15 -4.98
N HIS A 61 3.08 9.22 -5.05
CA HIS A 61 3.33 8.47 -6.29
C HIS A 61 2.13 7.62 -6.69
N THR A 62 1.55 6.88 -5.75
CA THR A 62 0.37 6.03 -5.98
C THR A 62 -0.84 6.88 -6.40
N LEU A 63 -1.07 8.02 -5.73
CA LEU A 63 -2.14 8.95 -6.10
C LEU A 63 -1.98 9.47 -7.52
N ALA A 64 -0.77 9.94 -7.87
CA ALA A 64 -0.47 10.44 -9.21
C ALA A 64 -0.72 9.38 -10.28
N LEU A 65 -0.33 8.13 -10.02
CA LEU A 65 -0.56 7.00 -10.90
C LEU A 65 -2.06 6.77 -11.17
N PHE A 66 -2.87 6.62 -10.11
CA PHE A 66 -4.30 6.35 -10.29
C PHE A 66 -5.06 7.55 -10.87
N LYS A 67 -4.62 8.77 -10.63
CA LYS A 67 -5.14 9.97 -11.30
C LYS A 67 -4.79 10.03 -12.78
N ALA A 68 -3.58 9.62 -13.17
CA ALA A 68 -3.21 9.49 -14.57
C ALA A 68 -4.07 8.43 -15.27
N ILE A 69 -4.27 7.27 -14.65
CA ILE A 69 -5.16 6.21 -15.18
C ILE A 69 -6.57 6.75 -15.38
N GLU A 70 -7.13 7.45 -14.40
CA GLU A 70 -8.45 8.06 -14.51
C GLU A 70 -8.52 9.02 -15.70
N ALA A 71 -7.51 9.87 -15.86
CA ALA A 71 -7.42 10.81 -16.99
C ALA A 71 -7.36 10.09 -18.35
N ASP A 72 -6.56 9.03 -18.47
CA ASP A 72 -6.43 8.24 -19.69
C ASP A 72 -7.78 7.60 -20.09
N LEU A 73 -8.48 7.01 -19.12
CA LEU A 73 -9.80 6.42 -19.38
C LEU A 73 -10.84 7.49 -19.79
N HIS A 74 -10.75 8.71 -19.26
CA HIS A 74 -11.58 9.84 -19.68
C HIS A 74 -11.26 10.30 -21.10
N VAL A 75 -9.97 10.34 -21.48
CA VAL A 75 -9.55 10.68 -22.86
C VAL A 75 -10.13 9.68 -23.85
N VAL A 76 -10.06 8.39 -23.53
CA VAL A 76 -10.64 7.32 -24.36
C VAL A 76 -12.16 7.48 -24.49
N ASP A 77 -12.89 7.70 -23.36
CA ASP A 77 -14.34 7.94 -23.39
C ASP A 77 -14.70 9.20 -24.21
N TYR A 78 -13.91 10.27 -24.08
CA TYR A 78 -14.13 11.50 -24.82
C TYR A 78 -13.96 11.28 -26.32
N TRP A 79 -12.89 10.62 -26.77
CA TRP A 79 -12.64 10.31 -28.16
C TRP A 79 -13.79 9.48 -28.75
N LEU A 80 -14.19 8.40 -28.08
CA LEU A 80 -15.27 7.52 -28.50
C LEU A 80 -16.61 8.26 -28.65
N ARG A 81 -16.89 9.23 -27.79
CA ARG A 81 -18.12 10.05 -27.89
C ARG A 81 -18.20 10.90 -29.16
N THR A 82 -17.05 11.32 -29.69
CA THR A 82 -16.94 12.13 -30.91
C THR A 82 -16.84 11.29 -32.17
N TYR A 83 -16.58 9.98 -32.02
CA TYR A 83 -16.42 9.05 -33.13
C TYR A 83 -17.74 8.84 -33.87
N LYS A 84 -17.65 8.91 -35.22
CA LYS A 84 -18.81 8.79 -36.12
C LYS A 84 -18.78 7.53 -37.00
N GLY A 85 -17.69 6.75 -36.94
CA GLY A 85 -17.56 5.49 -37.66
C GLY A 85 -18.24 4.30 -36.99
N ASN A 86 -18.11 3.13 -37.59
CA ASN A 86 -18.72 1.89 -37.14
C ASN A 86 -17.72 0.91 -36.51
N ASP A 87 -16.41 1.16 -36.62
CA ASP A 87 -15.36 0.27 -36.15
C ASP A 87 -14.25 1.06 -35.41
N PRO A 88 -14.50 1.54 -34.20
CA PRO A 88 -13.52 2.34 -33.45
C PRO A 88 -12.26 1.55 -33.09
N LEU A 89 -12.36 0.23 -32.89
CA LEU A 89 -11.24 -0.61 -32.45
C LEU A 89 -10.14 -0.77 -33.50
N ASN A 90 -10.45 -0.48 -34.78
CA ASN A 90 -9.51 -0.54 -35.90
C ASN A 90 -9.30 0.84 -36.57
N ASP A 91 -9.85 1.90 -35.98
CA ASP A 91 -9.60 3.27 -36.44
C ASP A 91 -8.13 3.65 -36.21
N PRO A 92 -7.37 4.07 -37.24
CA PRO A 92 -5.95 4.36 -37.10
C PRO A 92 -5.64 5.41 -36.05
N VAL A 93 -6.46 6.48 -35.94
CA VAL A 93 -6.25 7.55 -34.95
C VAL A 93 -6.47 7.04 -33.53
N PHE A 94 -7.49 6.19 -33.35
CA PHE A 94 -7.73 5.56 -32.03
C PHE A 94 -6.64 4.59 -31.66
N VAL A 95 -6.19 3.77 -32.56
CA VAL A 95 -5.09 2.83 -32.34
C VAL A 95 -3.80 3.54 -31.99
N ASP A 96 -3.45 4.61 -32.70
CA ASP A 96 -2.26 5.42 -32.41
C ASP A 96 -2.37 6.07 -31.02
N MET A 97 -3.51 6.68 -30.70
CA MET A 97 -3.76 7.25 -29.36
C MET A 97 -3.59 6.21 -28.25
N ILE A 98 -4.14 5.00 -28.40
CA ILE A 98 -4.00 3.94 -27.41
C ILE A 98 -2.55 3.47 -27.28
N ASN A 99 -1.80 3.38 -28.38
CA ASN A 99 -0.40 3.03 -28.36
C ASN A 99 0.46 4.10 -27.69
N ASP A 100 0.14 5.37 -27.90
CA ASP A 100 0.78 6.49 -27.18
C ASP A 100 0.54 6.40 -25.68
N LEU A 101 -0.71 6.18 -25.23
CA LEU A 101 -1.03 6.00 -23.82
C LEU A 101 -0.29 4.81 -23.19
N ARG A 102 -0.19 3.69 -23.91
CA ARG A 102 0.60 2.53 -23.47
C ARG A 102 2.09 2.84 -23.36
N THR A 103 2.64 3.63 -24.28
CA THR A 103 4.05 4.03 -24.27
C THR A 103 4.35 5.01 -23.15
N ILE A 104 3.49 6.02 -22.94
CA ILE A 104 3.62 7.01 -21.85
C ILE A 104 3.56 6.34 -20.48
N SER A 105 2.71 5.32 -20.33
CA SER A 105 2.60 4.55 -19.10
C SER A 105 3.71 3.49 -18.92
N ASP A 106 4.72 3.45 -19.76
CA ASP A 106 5.78 2.43 -19.79
C ASP A 106 5.23 0.98 -19.75
N GLY A 107 4.10 0.77 -20.43
CA GLY A 107 3.40 -0.51 -20.46
C GLY A 107 2.78 -0.94 -19.11
N LEU A 108 2.65 -0.03 -18.15
CA LEU A 108 1.94 -0.27 -16.89
C LEU A 108 0.44 -0.49 -17.13
N LEU A 109 -0.12 0.21 -18.13
CA LEU A 109 -1.54 0.15 -18.50
C LEU A 109 -1.76 -0.64 -19.78
N ASP A 110 -2.61 -1.64 -19.69
CA ASP A 110 -3.16 -2.33 -20.84
C ASP A 110 -4.63 -1.96 -21.01
N ILE A 111 -4.88 -0.97 -21.91
CA ILE A 111 -6.23 -0.43 -22.16
C ILE A 111 -6.95 -1.34 -23.15
N ARG A 112 -8.17 -1.71 -22.80
CA ARG A 112 -9.08 -2.57 -23.57
C ARG A 112 -10.49 -2.03 -23.53
N MET A 113 -11.37 -2.57 -24.36
CA MET A 113 -12.78 -2.22 -24.41
C MET A 113 -13.66 -3.39 -24.04
N VAL A 114 -14.77 -3.11 -23.36
CA VAL A 114 -15.80 -4.13 -23.08
C VAL A 114 -17.13 -3.68 -23.69
N SER A 115 -17.77 -4.61 -24.39
CA SER A 115 -19.08 -4.38 -25.00
C SER A 115 -20.24 -4.43 -23.98
N THR A 116 -21.41 -4.05 -24.43
CA THR A 116 -22.65 -4.09 -23.65
C THR A 116 -23.07 -5.49 -23.19
N ASP A 117 -22.62 -6.53 -23.88
CA ASP A 117 -22.84 -7.94 -23.53
C ASP A 117 -21.66 -8.59 -22.78
N GLY A 118 -20.67 -7.78 -22.33
CA GLY A 118 -19.59 -8.25 -21.49
C GLY A 118 -18.44 -8.94 -22.25
N LYS A 119 -18.30 -8.68 -23.54
CA LYS A 119 -17.17 -9.20 -24.33
C LYS A 119 -16.00 -8.22 -24.28
N LEU A 120 -14.80 -8.75 -24.01
CA LEU A 120 -13.55 -8.00 -23.92
C LEU A 120 -12.82 -7.98 -25.26
N TYR A 121 -12.31 -6.80 -25.65
CA TYR A 121 -11.63 -6.59 -26.95
C TYR A 121 -10.29 -5.90 -26.75
N TYR A 122 -9.30 -6.31 -27.56
CA TYR A 122 -8.04 -5.57 -27.76
C TYR A 122 -8.22 -4.38 -28.70
N ILE A 123 -7.24 -3.49 -28.67
CA ILE A 123 -7.06 -2.37 -29.60
C ILE A 123 -5.63 -2.47 -30.15
N PRO A 124 -5.42 -2.66 -31.47
CA PRO A 124 -6.43 -2.91 -32.51
C PRO A 124 -7.07 -4.31 -32.43
N ASN A 125 -8.23 -4.48 -33.09
CA ASN A 125 -8.94 -5.75 -33.19
C ASN A 125 -9.24 -6.11 -34.67
N PRO A 126 -8.23 -6.37 -35.50
CA PRO A 126 -8.43 -6.60 -36.92
C PRO A 126 -9.26 -7.85 -37.22
N GLN A 127 -9.25 -8.83 -36.34
CA GLN A 127 -10.02 -10.07 -36.49
C GLN A 127 -11.47 -9.93 -36.04
N ARG A 128 -11.84 -8.81 -35.40
CA ARG A 128 -13.17 -8.54 -34.81
C ARG A 128 -13.65 -9.63 -33.88
N GLN A 129 -12.74 -10.22 -33.11
CA GLN A 129 -13.01 -11.28 -32.17
C GLN A 129 -12.84 -10.81 -30.72
N ALA A 130 -13.74 -11.28 -29.87
CA ALA A 130 -13.60 -11.08 -28.45
C ALA A 130 -12.48 -11.95 -27.89
N LEU A 131 -11.69 -11.39 -26.95
CA LEU A 131 -10.64 -12.12 -26.25
C LEU A 131 -11.19 -13.06 -25.20
N ALA A 132 -12.23 -12.59 -24.48
CA ALA A 132 -12.82 -13.30 -23.38
C ALA A 132 -14.23 -12.77 -23.08
N ASP A 133 -15.03 -13.57 -22.43
CA ASP A 133 -16.24 -13.15 -21.73
C ASP A 133 -15.88 -12.70 -20.32
N VAL A 134 -16.27 -11.48 -19.95
CA VAL A 134 -16.03 -10.87 -18.64
C VAL A 134 -17.34 -10.40 -17.98
N SER A 135 -18.49 -10.87 -18.48
CA SER A 135 -19.81 -10.52 -17.96
C SER A 135 -20.01 -10.94 -16.49
N ASP A 136 -19.28 -11.96 -16.04
CA ASP A 136 -19.23 -12.45 -14.67
C ASP A 136 -18.34 -11.62 -13.73
N ARG A 137 -17.48 -10.74 -14.28
CA ARG A 137 -16.47 -10.03 -13.49
C ARG A 137 -17.07 -8.83 -12.72
N ALA A 138 -16.65 -8.68 -11.47
CA ALA A 138 -17.11 -7.61 -10.59
C ALA A 138 -16.84 -6.20 -11.16
N TYR A 139 -15.67 -5.98 -11.78
CA TYR A 139 -15.30 -4.71 -12.38
C TYR A 139 -16.17 -4.30 -13.59
N TYR A 140 -16.74 -5.27 -14.31
CA TYR A 140 -17.71 -5.00 -15.37
C TYR A 140 -19.10 -4.74 -14.78
N ARG A 141 -19.57 -5.62 -13.86
CA ARG A 141 -20.88 -5.48 -13.23
C ARG A 141 -21.04 -4.17 -12.47
N ALA A 142 -19.95 -3.69 -11.83
CA ALA A 142 -19.95 -2.41 -11.11
C ALA A 142 -20.25 -1.23 -12.06
N GLN A 143 -19.94 -1.34 -13.35
CA GLN A 143 -20.20 -0.30 -14.35
C GLN A 143 -21.59 -0.39 -14.99
N LEU A 144 -22.35 -1.48 -14.77
CA LEU A 144 -23.71 -1.63 -15.26
C LEU A 144 -24.74 -0.96 -14.34
N SER A 145 -24.39 -0.67 -13.09
CA SER A 145 -25.31 -0.10 -12.11
C SER A 145 -25.72 1.32 -12.49
N ALA A 146 -27.01 1.65 -12.32
CA ALA A 146 -27.51 3.00 -12.46
C ALA A 146 -26.94 3.88 -11.33
N GLY A 147 -26.16 4.90 -11.67
CA GLY A 147 -25.52 5.78 -10.70
C GLY A 147 -24.54 6.73 -11.37
N PRO A 148 -23.90 7.64 -10.62
CA PRO A 148 -22.89 8.51 -11.16
C PRO A 148 -21.73 7.69 -11.74
N ARG A 149 -21.22 8.12 -12.90
CA ARG A 149 -20.03 7.52 -13.48
C ARG A 149 -18.82 7.82 -12.60
N LYS A 150 -18.13 6.77 -12.17
CA LYS A 150 -16.92 6.89 -11.36
C LYS A 150 -15.92 5.81 -11.74
N LEU A 151 -14.66 6.10 -11.48
CA LEU A 151 -13.61 5.12 -11.56
C LEU A 151 -13.92 3.96 -10.61
N HIS A 152 -13.90 2.75 -11.12
CA HIS A 152 -14.00 1.54 -10.30
C HIS A 152 -12.66 0.83 -10.29
N ILE A 153 -12.11 0.64 -9.11
CA ILE A 153 -10.88 -0.11 -8.84
C ILE A 153 -11.30 -1.46 -8.27
N GLY A 154 -11.16 -2.51 -9.06
CA GLY A 154 -11.59 -3.86 -8.68
C GLY A 154 -10.56 -4.61 -7.85
N ASP A 155 -10.94 -5.80 -7.40
CA ASP A 155 -10.04 -6.71 -6.69
C ASP A 155 -8.94 -7.22 -7.63
N PRO A 156 -7.74 -7.52 -7.12
CA PRO A 156 -6.69 -8.15 -7.90
C PRO A 156 -7.21 -9.45 -8.52
N VAL A 157 -6.99 -9.60 -9.82
CA VAL A 157 -7.43 -10.79 -10.57
C VAL A 157 -6.29 -11.39 -11.36
N LEU A 158 -6.33 -12.72 -11.48
CA LEU A 158 -5.48 -13.40 -12.46
C LEU A 158 -6.10 -13.21 -13.84
N SER A 159 -5.36 -12.59 -14.75
CA SER A 159 -5.84 -12.31 -16.10
C SER A 159 -6.06 -13.61 -16.90
N ARG A 160 -7.26 -13.79 -17.45
CA ARG A 160 -7.57 -14.92 -18.36
C ARG A 160 -6.79 -14.86 -19.67
N VAL A 161 -6.20 -13.71 -19.99
CA VAL A 161 -5.51 -13.46 -21.25
C VAL A 161 -4.00 -13.58 -21.09
N THR A 162 -3.42 -12.98 -20.04
CA THR A 162 -1.96 -12.93 -19.86
C THR A 162 -1.45 -13.89 -18.78
N GLY A 163 -2.31 -14.45 -17.94
CA GLY A 163 -1.92 -15.29 -16.79
C GLY A 163 -1.20 -14.52 -15.68
N LYS A 164 -1.17 -13.17 -15.73
CA LYS A 164 -0.55 -12.32 -14.73
C LYS A 164 -1.58 -11.74 -13.77
N TRP A 165 -1.14 -11.46 -12.55
CA TRP A 165 -1.94 -10.72 -11.58
C TRP A 165 -2.01 -9.24 -11.95
N GLY A 166 -3.19 -8.65 -11.84
CA GLY A 166 -3.39 -7.23 -12.09
C GLY A 166 -4.61 -6.67 -11.38
N ILE A 167 -4.59 -5.35 -11.17
CA ILE A 167 -5.71 -4.59 -10.63
C ILE A 167 -6.55 -4.09 -11.80
N PRO A 168 -7.79 -4.57 -11.96
CA PRO A 168 -8.70 -4.08 -12.98
C PRO A 168 -9.22 -2.70 -12.59
N VAL A 169 -9.11 -1.77 -13.52
CA VAL A 169 -9.67 -0.42 -13.39
C VAL A 169 -10.66 -0.21 -14.53
N SER A 170 -11.86 0.25 -14.25
CA SER A 170 -12.90 0.38 -15.25
C SER A 170 -13.64 1.71 -15.16
N TRP A 171 -14.09 2.19 -16.32
CA TRP A 171 -14.84 3.42 -16.49
C TRP A 171 -16.03 3.20 -17.43
N ARG A 172 -17.24 3.54 -16.98
CA ARG A 172 -18.43 3.46 -17.83
C ARG A 172 -18.45 4.63 -18.82
N MET A 173 -18.57 4.34 -20.10
CA MET A 173 -18.77 5.34 -21.12
C MET A 173 -20.08 6.11 -20.92
N GLN A 174 -20.16 7.33 -21.39
CA GLN A 174 -21.36 8.16 -21.29
C GLN A 174 -22.54 7.53 -22.06
N LYS A 175 -22.26 6.96 -23.22
CA LYS A 175 -23.16 6.19 -24.05
C LYS A 175 -22.41 5.07 -24.74
N PRO A 176 -23.04 3.95 -25.06
CA PRO A 176 -22.44 2.92 -25.88
C PRO A 176 -22.11 3.45 -27.30
N VAL A 177 -20.97 3.04 -27.82
CA VAL A 177 -20.50 3.39 -29.19
C VAL A 177 -20.10 2.10 -29.88
N ALA A 178 -20.69 1.79 -31.03
CA ALA A 178 -20.47 0.55 -31.78
C ALA A 178 -20.56 -0.72 -30.90
N GLY A 179 -21.50 -0.74 -29.94
CA GLY A 179 -21.66 -1.84 -28.99
C GLY A 179 -20.71 -1.84 -27.80
N LEU A 180 -19.69 -0.96 -27.77
CA LEU A 180 -18.76 -0.80 -26.64
C LEU A 180 -19.39 0.06 -25.55
N HIS A 181 -19.15 -0.28 -24.28
CA HIS A 181 -19.77 0.39 -23.15
C HIS A 181 -18.82 0.73 -22.00
N VAL A 182 -17.77 -0.05 -21.80
CA VAL A 182 -16.82 0.14 -20.69
C VAL A 182 -15.41 0.24 -21.23
N VAL A 183 -14.69 1.29 -20.83
CA VAL A 183 -13.25 1.39 -20.94
C VAL A 183 -12.65 0.65 -19.77
N PHE A 184 -11.72 -0.23 -20.04
CA PHE A 184 -11.11 -1.12 -19.08
C PHE A 184 -9.59 -1.05 -19.17
N ALA A 185 -8.92 -0.97 -18.05
CA ALA A 185 -7.48 -1.07 -17.98
C ALA A 185 -7.06 -2.08 -16.89
N VAL A 186 -5.93 -2.71 -17.09
CA VAL A 186 -5.30 -3.57 -16.10
C VAL A 186 -3.97 -2.95 -15.69
N VAL A 187 -3.79 -2.71 -14.40
CA VAL A 187 -2.50 -2.34 -13.81
C VAL A 187 -1.81 -3.63 -13.40
N GLU A 188 -0.74 -4.03 -14.10
CA GLU A 188 0.02 -5.24 -13.76
C GLU A 188 0.70 -5.07 -12.39
N LEU A 189 0.48 -6.02 -11.47
CA LEU A 189 1.02 -5.94 -10.09
C LEU A 189 2.54 -5.93 -10.06
N ASP A 190 3.20 -6.72 -10.90
CA ASP A 190 4.66 -6.78 -10.97
C ASP A 190 5.26 -5.40 -11.26
N ARG A 191 4.64 -4.64 -12.17
CA ARG A 191 5.08 -3.30 -12.54
C ARG A 191 4.75 -2.25 -11.48
N LEU A 192 3.62 -2.41 -10.78
CA LEU A 192 3.26 -1.53 -9.66
C LEU A 192 4.23 -1.70 -8.48
N VAL A 193 4.68 -2.93 -8.24
CA VAL A 193 5.56 -3.29 -7.11
C VAL A 193 7.05 -3.00 -7.42
N GLU A 194 7.46 -3.04 -8.69
CA GLU A 194 8.87 -2.88 -9.09
C GLU A 194 9.53 -1.59 -8.56
N PRO A 195 8.93 -0.39 -8.67
CA PRO A 195 9.49 0.81 -8.07
C PRO A 195 9.67 0.70 -6.55
N HIS A 196 8.72 0.05 -5.87
CA HIS A 196 8.75 -0.15 -4.44
C HIS A 196 9.88 -1.11 -4.03
N ASN A 197 10.18 -2.13 -4.81
CA ASN A 197 11.30 -3.06 -4.57
C ASN A 197 12.67 -2.36 -4.70
N ARG A 198 12.79 -1.33 -5.53
CA ARG A 198 14.04 -0.55 -5.68
C ARG A 198 14.38 0.27 -4.42
N TRP A 199 13.40 0.61 -3.61
CA TRP A 199 13.62 1.39 -2.38
C TRP A 199 14.26 0.59 -1.25
N ARG A 200 14.71 -0.65 -1.51
CA ARG A 200 15.45 -1.50 -0.56
C ARG A 200 14.92 -1.37 0.87
N PHE A 201 13.64 -1.71 1.06
CA PHE A 201 13.12 -1.78 2.42
C PHE A 201 13.94 -2.79 3.21
N PRO A 202 14.47 -2.39 4.36
CA PRO A 202 15.07 -3.37 5.25
C PRO A 202 14.01 -4.43 5.59
N SER A 203 14.37 -5.69 5.44
CA SER A 203 13.47 -6.81 5.83
C SER A 203 13.41 -6.89 7.36
N PRO A 204 12.22 -7.05 7.98
CA PRO A 204 10.92 -7.39 7.40
C PRO A 204 9.97 -6.19 7.22
N GLY A 205 10.22 -5.34 6.23
CA GLY A 205 9.31 -4.23 5.85
C GLY A 205 8.40 -4.59 4.69
N SER A 206 7.31 -3.83 4.50
CA SER A 206 6.43 -3.97 3.34
C SER A 206 5.70 -2.67 3.01
N ILE A 207 5.35 -2.52 1.73
CA ILE A 207 4.40 -1.52 1.24
C ILE A 207 3.13 -2.23 0.81
N LEU A 208 1.99 -1.70 1.20
CA LEU A 208 0.68 -2.20 0.80
C LEU A 208 -0.14 -1.06 0.22
N VAL A 209 -0.91 -1.38 -0.82
CA VAL A 209 -1.98 -0.51 -1.34
C VAL A 209 -3.30 -1.19 -1.02
N LEU A 210 -4.14 -0.52 -0.28
CA LEU A 210 -5.44 -1.01 0.17
C LEU A 210 -6.55 -0.18 -0.44
N ARG A 211 -7.68 -0.80 -0.74
CA ARG A 211 -8.92 -0.08 -1.02
C ARG A 211 -9.61 0.30 0.29
N ASP A 212 -10.52 1.29 0.24
CA ASP A 212 -11.24 1.83 1.41
C ASP A 212 -12.08 0.80 2.19
N ASP A 213 -12.35 -0.36 1.62
CA ASP A 213 -13.01 -1.47 2.30
C ASP A 213 -12.02 -2.45 2.97
N GLY A 214 -10.74 -2.12 3.02
CA GLY A 214 -9.68 -2.95 3.60
C GLY A 214 -9.13 -4.04 2.68
N THR A 215 -9.61 -4.14 1.43
CA THR A 215 -9.11 -5.12 0.47
C THR A 215 -7.68 -4.79 0.06
N LEU A 216 -6.78 -5.78 0.14
CA LEU A 216 -5.41 -5.65 -0.33
C LEU A 216 -5.37 -5.69 -1.86
N LEU A 217 -4.91 -4.62 -2.47
CA LEU A 217 -4.75 -4.52 -3.93
C LEU A 217 -3.33 -4.87 -4.38
N SER A 218 -2.32 -4.47 -3.61
CA SER A 218 -0.91 -4.70 -3.93
C SER A 218 -0.07 -4.79 -2.67
N ARG A 219 1.01 -5.56 -2.71
CA ARG A 219 2.02 -5.68 -1.65
C ARG A 219 3.42 -5.81 -2.25
N ALA A 220 4.37 -5.08 -1.68
CA ALA A 220 5.79 -5.26 -1.94
C ALA A 220 6.51 -5.64 -0.62
N PRO A 221 7.26 -6.75 -0.55
CA PRO A 221 7.41 -7.79 -1.54
C PRO A 221 6.09 -8.53 -1.84
N PHE A 222 5.89 -8.93 -3.10
CA PHE A 222 4.66 -9.63 -3.51
C PHE A 222 4.56 -11.01 -2.87
N ASP A 223 3.38 -11.28 -2.29
CA ASP A 223 3.01 -12.60 -1.77
C ASP A 223 1.49 -12.80 -1.96
N PRO A 224 1.06 -13.74 -2.81
CA PRO A 224 -0.33 -13.95 -3.14
C PRO A 224 -1.19 -14.41 -1.94
N HIS A 225 -0.59 -15.01 -0.90
CA HIS A 225 -1.33 -15.44 0.30
C HIS A 225 -1.99 -14.26 1.03
N TYR A 226 -1.43 -13.06 0.93
CA TYR A 226 -2.00 -11.88 1.55
C TYR A 226 -3.19 -11.28 0.79
N LEU A 227 -3.37 -11.60 -0.51
CA LEU A 227 -4.46 -11.03 -1.33
C LEU A 227 -5.87 -11.44 -0.86
N SER A 228 -5.99 -12.47 -0.02
CA SER A 228 -7.26 -12.89 0.58
C SER A 228 -7.58 -12.21 1.91
N LEU A 229 -6.66 -11.42 2.47
CA LEU A 229 -6.84 -10.79 3.77
C LEU A 229 -7.60 -9.47 3.65
N ASN A 230 -8.56 -9.28 4.58
CA ASN A 230 -9.21 -7.99 4.78
C ASN A 230 -8.52 -7.26 5.95
N PHE A 231 -7.89 -6.13 5.65
CA PHE A 231 -7.11 -5.38 6.63
C PHE A 231 -7.99 -4.59 7.61
N ASN A 232 -9.28 -4.33 7.31
CA ASN A 232 -10.20 -3.73 8.27
C ASN A 232 -10.46 -4.62 9.51
N GLU A 233 -10.18 -5.92 9.40
CA GLU A 233 -10.31 -6.86 10.52
C GLU A 233 -9.05 -6.94 11.39
N MET A 234 -7.97 -6.23 11.03
CA MET A 234 -6.71 -6.24 11.77
C MET A 234 -6.79 -5.34 13.01
N PRO A 235 -6.36 -5.80 14.19
CA PRO A 235 -6.37 -4.99 15.41
C PRO A 235 -5.59 -3.68 15.27
N GLY A 236 -6.18 -2.56 15.68
CA GLY A 236 -5.59 -1.22 15.62
C GLY A 236 -5.62 -0.58 14.22
N PHE A 237 -5.95 -1.33 13.19
CA PHE A 237 -6.00 -0.82 11.84
C PHE A 237 -7.26 0.02 11.59
N ASP A 238 -8.41 -0.39 12.12
CA ASP A 238 -9.70 0.28 11.95
C ASP A 238 -9.70 1.72 12.49
N GLU A 239 -9.05 1.97 13.63
CA GLU A 239 -8.91 3.31 14.19
C GLU A 239 -8.05 4.21 13.29
N LEU A 240 -6.93 3.66 12.81
CA LEU A 240 -6.00 4.37 11.94
C LEU A 240 -6.67 4.68 10.59
N PHE A 241 -7.41 3.71 10.08
CA PHE A 241 -8.14 3.82 8.83
C PHE A 241 -9.23 4.90 8.90
N LYS A 242 -9.95 5.00 10.01
CA LYS A 242 -10.95 6.06 10.25
C LYS A 242 -10.32 7.46 10.34
N LYS A 243 -9.10 7.57 10.92
CA LYS A 243 -8.35 8.84 10.97
C LYS A 243 -7.79 9.25 9.61
N GLY A 244 -7.59 8.31 8.69
CA GLY A 244 -7.06 8.53 7.35
C GLY A 244 -5.55 8.74 7.29
N LYS A 245 -4.87 9.01 8.40
CA LYS A 245 -3.40 9.17 8.48
C LYS A 245 -2.90 8.92 9.89
N GLY A 246 -1.75 8.28 10.00
CA GLY A 246 -1.05 8.10 11.27
C GLY A 246 -0.18 6.85 11.30
N SER A 247 0.30 6.53 12.50
CA SER A 247 1.16 5.37 12.74
C SER A 247 0.83 4.67 14.07
N TYR A 248 1.15 3.39 14.16
CA TYR A 248 1.06 2.59 15.38
C TYR A 248 2.02 1.41 15.34
N ILE A 249 2.21 0.74 16.48
CA ILE A 249 2.97 -0.51 16.55
C ILE A 249 1.99 -1.68 16.55
N SER A 250 2.09 -2.53 15.52
CA SER A 250 1.31 -3.76 15.37
C SER A 250 2.10 -4.97 15.88
N ASP A 251 1.42 -5.88 16.56
CA ASP A 251 1.97 -7.20 16.91
C ASP A 251 1.88 -8.19 15.74
N SER A 252 1.12 -7.87 14.69
CA SER A 252 0.97 -8.66 13.46
C SER A 252 0.56 -10.12 13.68
N ILE A 253 -0.16 -10.42 14.76
CA ILE A 253 -0.56 -11.79 15.15
C ILE A 253 -1.34 -12.50 14.03
N ARG A 254 -2.13 -11.74 13.24
CA ARG A 254 -2.95 -12.30 12.16
C ARG A 254 -2.21 -12.46 10.83
N THR A 255 -0.94 -12.08 10.77
CA THR A 255 -0.11 -12.23 9.57
C THR A 255 1.03 -13.21 9.84
N ASP A 256 2.20 -12.71 10.15
CA ASP A 256 3.42 -13.51 10.38
C ASP A 256 3.97 -13.39 11.83
N GLY A 257 3.26 -12.68 12.71
CA GLY A 257 3.64 -12.49 14.11
C GLY A 257 4.83 -11.53 14.33
N VAL A 258 5.38 -10.94 13.29
CA VAL A 258 6.49 -9.98 13.41
C VAL A 258 5.95 -8.62 13.84
N LYS A 259 6.44 -8.11 14.97
CA LYS A 259 6.09 -6.75 15.43
C LYS A 259 6.60 -5.70 14.45
N ARG A 260 5.74 -4.76 14.08
CA ARG A 260 6.06 -3.71 13.09
C ARG A 260 5.59 -2.33 13.53
N ILE A 261 6.36 -1.33 13.16
CA ILE A 261 5.86 0.05 13.06
C ILE A 261 5.07 0.10 11.75
N VAL A 262 3.84 0.57 11.82
CA VAL A 262 2.91 0.69 10.69
C VAL A 262 2.58 2.16 10.51
N SER A 263 2.71 2.68 9.30
CA SER A 263 2.24 4.00 8.89
C SER A 263 1.19 3.85 7.81
N LEU A 264 0.06 4.57 7.92
CA LEU A 264 -1.03 4.60 6.96
C LEU A 264 -1.27 6.02 6.50
N GLU A 265 -1.53 6.19 5.19
CA GLU A 265 -2.01 7.44 4.60
C GLU A 265 -3.10 7.14 3.55
N ARG A 266 -4.28 7.74 3.75
CA ARG A 266 -5.40 7.67 2.80
C ARG A 266 -5.17 8.66 1.66
N LEU A 267 -5.49 8.26 0.43
CA LEU A 267 -5.29 9.08 -0.76
C LEU A 267 -6.52 9.94 -1.04
N ASP A 268 -6.31 11.25 -1.22
CA ASP A 268 -7.41 12.17 -1.48
C ASP A 268 -8.00 11.99 -2.88
N GLY A 269 -9.33 11.80 -2.92
CA GLY A 269 -10.10 11.73 -4.17
C GLY A 269 -9.97 10.41 -4.94
N VAL A 270 -9.33 9.39 -4.35
CA VAL A 270 -9.39 7.98 -4.81
C VAL A 270 -9.65 7.08 -3.61
N PRO A 271 -10.40 5.97 -3.76
CA PRO A 271 -10.76 5.11 -2.63
C PRO A 271 -9.63 4.17 -2.22
N LEU A 272 -8.45 4.71 -1.99
CA LEU A 272 -7.22 3.96 -1.70
C LEU A 272 -6.50 4.51 -0.47
N SER A 273 -5.74 3.64 0.17
CA SER A 273 -4.81 3.96 1.24
C SER A 273 -3.47 3.26 1.00
N VAL A 274 -2.38 3.91 1.35
CA VAL A 274 -1.04 3.32 1.34
C VAL A 274 -0.63 3.02 2.76
N VAL A 275 -0.08 1.83 2.95
CA VAL A 275 0.47 1.39 4.24
C VAL A 275 1.92 1.00 4.04
N VAL A 276 2.80 1.58 4.86
CA VAL A 276 4.21 1.22 4.87
C VAL A 276 4.55 0.67 6.25
N THR A 277 5.30 -0.43 6.29
CA THR A 277 5.66 -1.09 7.54
C THR A 277 7.17 -1.30 7.64
N ARG A 278 7.69 -1.29 8.88
CA ARG A 278 9.08 -1.63 9.21
C ARG A 278 9.10 -2.56 10.42
N GLY A 279 9.95 -3.57 10.44
CA GLY A 279 10.15 -4.43 11.61
C GLY A 279 10.58 -3.62 12.84
N LEU A 280 9.96 -3.88 13.99
CA LEU A 280 10.30 -3.17 15.23
C LEU A 280 11.72 -3.51 15.70
N ASP A 281 12.12 -4.78 15.60
CA ASP A 281 13.46 -5.23 16.00
C ASP A 281 14.55 -4.61 15.10
N GLU A 282 14.26 -4.43 13.82
CA GLU A 282 15.14 -3.73 12.90
C GLU A 282 15.26 -2.24 13.25
N ALA A 283 14.13 -1.58 13.57
CA ALA A 283 14.13 -0.19 14.02
C ALA A 283 14.94 0.00 15.31
N LEU A 284 15.06 -1.07 16.12
CA LEU A 284 15.83 -1.13 17.36
C LEU A 284 17.21 -1.76 17.18
N GLY A 285 17.61 -2.14 15.95
CA GLY A 285 18.81 -2.97 15.69
C GLY A 285 20.13 -2.48 16.27
N ASN A 286 20.26 -1.22 16.67
CA ASN A 286 21.40 -0.66 17.39
C ASN A 286 21.18 -0.58 18.91
N TYR A 287 20.07 -1.14 19.41
CA TYR A 287 19.72 -1.10 20.84
C TYR A 287 20.19 -2.35 21.58
N TYR A 288 20.30 -3.48 20.89
CA TYR A 288 20.82 -4.74 21.42
C TYR A 288 22.26 -4.92 20.94
#